data_f886301eb7e6e2077cb302f7faa18f5f
#
_entry.id   f886301eb7e6e2077cb302f7faa18f5f
#
_cell.length_a   1.000
_cell.length_b   1.000
_cell.length_c   1.000
_cell.angle_alpha   90.00
_cell.angle_beta   90.00
_cell.angle_gamma   90.00
#
_symmetry.space_group_name_H-M   'P 1'
#
loop_
_entity.id
_entity.type
_entity.pdbx_description
1 polymer ?
#
loop_
_entity_poly.entity_id
_entity_poly.type
_entity_poly.pdbx_seq_one_letter_code
_entity_poly.pdbx_strand_id
1 'polypeptide(L)'
;FHCALWPAMCFAAGIAPPKKVFGHGFVYVKNEETGDVQKISKSLGNVVEPMDIITKFSAEAFRYYFLRECPFPADGEFSLQRFVDIYNSDLANNLGNLYSRVVGLIGKNYEGELTNIGASDEPLFVEENLKSIVGQVQSLVETCHYSQALQKIWSLILDPANQYAAKTAPWTLVKTDKEKTKIVLVQLIEAVRIAAVLLKPFLPKPGEGPSEAVQENGWFDCKYIVETEDGEKSVFNMN
;
A
#
# COMPACT_ATOMS: atom_id res chain seq x y z
N PHE A 1 12.39 30.38 7.76
CA PHE A 1 11.84 30.65 6.42
C PHE A 1 10.34 30.44 6.40
N HIS A 2 9.83 29.21 6.57
CA HIS A 2 8.44 28.85 6.31
C HIS A 2 7.41 29.47 7.27
N CYS A 3 7.79 29.81 8.50
CA CYS A 3 6.85 30.36 9.49
C CYS A 3 6.90 31.88 9.62
N ALA A 4 7.89 32.57 9.03
CA ALA A 4 8.03 34.00 9.10
C ALA A 4 8.14 34.65 7.71
N LEU A 5 9.19 34.32 6.95
CA LEU A 5 9.46 34.98 5.67
C LEU A 5 8.40 34.63 4.62
N TRP A 6 8.03 33.35 4.49
CA TRP A 6 7.02 32.93 3.52
C TRP A 6 5.62 33.55 3.79
N PRO A 7 5.07 33.53 5.01
CA PRO A 7 3.85 34.28 5.30
C PRO A 7 3.94 35.79 5.02
N ALA A 8 5.07 36.42 5.32
CA ALA A 8 5.28 37.83 5.04
C ALA A 8 5.24 38.12 3.52
N MET A 9 5.85 37.26 2.71
CA MET A 9 5.77 37.34 1.25
C MET A 9 4.32 37.16 0.73
N CYS A 10 3.59 36.24 1.29
CA CYS A 10 2.17 36.02 0.97
C CYS A 10 1.35 37.29 1.25
N PHE A 11 1.52 37.89 2.43
CA PHE A 11 0.82 39.13 2.78
C PHE A 11 1.20 40.28 1.84
N ALA A 12 2.48 40.44 1.52
CA ALA A 12 2.95 41.48 0.57
C ALA A 12 2.39 41.29 -0.83
N ALA A 13 2.16 40.07 -1.26
CA ALA A 13 1.59 39.71 -2.56
C ALA A 13 0.04 39.68 -2.58
N GLY A 14 -0.64 39.93 -1.45
CA GLY A 14 -2.10 39.80 -1.34
C GLY A 14 -2.62 38.39 -1.45
N ILE A 15 -1.77 37.37 -1.17
CA ILE A 15 -2.10 35.96 -1.21
C ILE A 15 -2.33 35.46 0.22
N ALA A 16 -3.34 34.63 0.42
CA ALA A 16 -3.60 34.03 1.73
C ALA A 16 -2.40 33.17 2.19
N PRO A 17 -1.89 33.34 3.42
CA PRO A 17 -0.80 32.54 3.93
C PRO A 17 -1.25 31.09 4.19
N PRO A 18 -0.32 30.13 4.26
CA PRO A 18 -0.65 28.75 4.58
C PRO A 18 -1.32 28.66 5.95
N LYS A 19 -2.39 27.87 6.06
CA LYS A 19 -3.10 27.65 7.33
C LYS A 19 -2.30 26.78 8.31
N LYS A 20 -1.40 25.96 7.80
CA LYS A 20 -0.58 25.02 8.58
C LYS A 20 0.80 24.90 7.97
N VAL A 21 1.82 24.98 8.79
CA VAL A 21 3.21 24.73 8.40
C VAL A 21 3.67 23.47 9.12
N PHE A 22 4.26 22.58 8.34
CA PHE A 22 4.65 21.27 8.84
C PHE A 22 6.16 21.10 8.68
N GLY A 23 6.86 20.88 9.80
CA GLY A 23 8.30 20.66 9.81
C GLY A 23 8.60 19.16 9.91
N HIS A 24 9.42 18.60 9.06
CA HIS A 24 9.86 17.21 9.10
C HIS A 24 11.36 17.11 9.35
N GLY A 25 11.83 15.95 9.80
CA GLY A 25 13.22 15.64 10.01
C GLY A 25 14.05 15.61 8.73
N PHE A 26 15.36 15.51 8.88
CA PHE A 26 16.26 15.31 7.75
C PHE A 26 16.25 13.85 7.29
N VAL A 27 16.65 13.65 6.04
CA VAL A 27 16.97 12.33 5.53
C VAL A 27 18.48 12.20 5.43
N TYR A 28 19.01 11.20 6.11
CA TYR A 28 20.42 10.82 6.08
C TYR A 28 20.62 9.65 5.13
N VAL A 29 21.81 9.51 4.58
CA VAL A 29 22.20 8.36 3.75
C VAL A 29 23.17 7.49 4.55
N LYS A 30 22.87 6.20 4.57
CA LYS A 30 23.77 5.20 5.13
C LYS A 30 24.74 4.70 4.07
N ASN A 31 26.01 4.73 4.38
CA ASN A 31 27.03 4.08 3.58
C ASN A 31 26.96 2.57 3.82
N GLU A 32 26.71 1.80 2.76
CA GLU A 32 26.55 0.34 2.84
C GLU A 32 27.85 -0.38 3.24
N GLU A 33 29.02 0.19 2.90
CA GLU A 33 30.33 -0.43 3.18
C GLU A 33 30.82 -0.15 4.61
N THR A 34 30.67 1.10 5.06
CA THR A 34 31.19 1.52 6.38
C THR A 34 30.14 1.47 7.47
N GLY A 35 28.85 1.47 7.11
CA GLY A 35 27.73 1.59 8.03
C GLY A 35 27.51 3.02 8.57
N ASP A 36 28.32 3.98 8.16
CA ASP A 36 28.21 5.36 8.62
C ASP A 36 26.96 6.04 8.07
N VAL A 37 26.26 6.77 8.93
CA VAL A 37 25.10 7.57 8.58
C VAL A 37 25.52 9.03 8.42
N GLN A 38 25.36 9.56 7.21
CA GLN A 38 25.83 10.89 6.85
C GLN A 38 24.72 11.75 6.27
N LYS A 39 24.78 13.05 6.53
CA LYS A 39 23.90 14.00 5.86
C LYS A 39 24.19 14.01 4.37
N ILE A 40 23.12 14.02 3.54
CA ILE A 40 23.24 14.18 2.09
C ILE A 40 24.02 15.47 1.77
N SER A 41 25.14 15.34 1.07
CA SER A 41 26.00 16.45 0.70
C SER A 41 26.62 16.25 -0.68
N LYS A 42 26.48 17.25 -1.55
CA LYS A 42 27.12 17.23 -2.87
C LYS A 42 28.65 17.16 -2.79
N SER A 43 29.25 17.78 -1.76
CA SER A 43 30.70 17.79 -1.56
C SER A 43 31.25 16.43 -1.09
N LEU A 44 30.43 15.60 -0.47
CA LEU A 44 30.78 14.25 -0.04
C LEU A 44 30.49 13.18 -1.10
N GLY A 45 29.83 13.55 -2.21
CA GLY A 45 29.50 12.61 -3.27
C GLY A 45 28.45 11.55 -2.88
N ASN A 46 27.80 11.70 -1.72
CA ASN A 46 26.79 10.76 -1.22
C ASN A 46 25.34 11.15 -1.58
N VAL A 47 25.18 11.95 -2.63
CA VAL A 47 23.86 12.33 -3.13
C VAL A 47 23.23 11.12 -3.83
N VAL A 48 22.10 10.69 -3.32
CA VAL A 48 21.25 9.73 -3.99
C VAL A 48 20.38 10.49 -5.00
N GLU A 49 20.58 10.21 -6.30
CA GLU A 49 19.76 10.81 -7.34
C GLU A 49 18.42 10.06 -7.41
N PRO A 50 17.29 10.71 -7.10
CA PRO A 50 15.98 10.06 -7.08
C PRO A 50 15.65 9.36 -8.40
N MET A 51 16.03 9.93 -9.54
CA MET A 51 15.73 9.39 -10.86
C MET A 51 16.39 8.04 -11.12
N ASP A 52 17.57 7.79 -10.54
CA ASP A 52 18.26 6.50 -10.67
C ASP A 52 17.47 5.36 -10.02
N ILE A 53 16.80 5.67 -8.90
CA ILE A 53 15.96 4.69 -8.20
C ILE A 53 14.62 4.56 -8.90
N ILE A 54 13.98 5.67 -9.26
CA ILE A 54 12.68 5.70 -9.93
C ILE A 54 12.73 4.94 -11.25
N THR A 55 13.80 5.10 -12.02
CA THR A 55 13.98 4.39 -13.31
C THR A 55 14.10 2.87 -13.12
N LYS A 56 14.69 2.42 -12.02
CA LYS A 56 14.91 0.99 -11.75
C LYS A 56 13.72 0.31 -11.09
N PHE A 57 12.98 1.03 -10.27
CA PHE A 57 11.90 0.45 -9.46
C PHE A 57 10.53 1.06 -9.81
N SER A 58 10.23 2.25 -9.39
CA SER A 58 9.12 3.13 -9.79
C SER A 58 9.06 4.36 -8.87
N ALA A 59 8.30 5.36 -9.27
CA ALA A 59 8.03 6.53 -8.42
C ALA A 59 7.22 6.15 -7.17
N GLU A 60 6.30 5.20 -7.31
CA GLU A 60 5.47 4.71 -6.21
C GLU A 60 6.30 3.98 -5.16
N ALA A 61 7.21 3.09 -5.58
CA ALA A 61 8.11 2.41 -4.66
C ALA A 61 9.01 3.39 -3.90
N PHE A 62 9.52 4.42 -4.61
CA PHE A 62 10.29 5.49 -4.01
C PHE A 62 9.48 6.28 -2.97
N ARG A 63 8.25 6.69 -3.31
CA ARG A 63 7.32 7.37 -2.38
C ARG A 63 7.01 6.49 -1.18
N TYR A 64 6.68 5.22 -1.42
CA TYR A 64 6.34 4.26 -0.37
C TYR A 64 7.46 4.16 0.66
N TYR A 65 8.70 3.98 0.21
CA TYR A 65 9.85 3.88 1.10
C TYR A 65 9.96 5.06 2.06
N PHE A 66 9.95 6.28 1.54
CA PHE A 66 10.11 7.47 2.39
C PHE A 66 8.92 7.69 3.33
N LEU A 67 7.71 7.41 2.87
CA LEU A 67 6.53 7.53 3.73
C LEU A 67 6.48 6.41 4.79
N ARG A 68 7.13 5.27 4.53
CA ARG A 68 7.17 4.10 5.41
C ARG A 68 8.30 4.17 6.44
N GLU A 69 9.51 4.55 5.99
CA GLU A 69 10.75 4.45 6.77
C GLU A 69 11.25 5.78 7.33
N CYS A 70 10.68 6.92 6.91
CA CYS A 70 10.98 8.21 7.50
C CYS A 70 9.85 8.63 8.45
N PRO A 71 9.90 8.22 9.72
CA PRO A 71 8.82 8.47 10.67
C PRO A 71 8.79 9.95 11.03
N PHE A 72 7.66 10.55 10.81
CA PHE A 72 7.44 11.96 11.06
C PHE A 72 7.13 12.23 12.55
N PRO A 73 7.67 13.26 13.21
CA PRO A 73 8.55 14.33 12.69
C PRO A 73 10.04 14.02 12.77
N ALA A 74 10.46 12.81 13.14
CA ALA A 74 11.85 12.42 13.32
C ALA A 74 12.67 12.42 12.03
N ASP A 75 13.98 12.34 12.17
CA ASP A 75 14.88 12.16 11.04
C ASP A 75 14.70 10.76 10.43
N GLY A 76 14.87 10.66 9.12
CA GLY A 76 14.83 9.42 8.37
C GLY A 76 16.22 8.99 7.89
N GLU A 77 16.36 7.71 7.56
CA GLU A 77 17.57 7.15 6.99
C GLU A 77 17.25 6.49 5.64
N PHE A 78 18.08 6.73 4.65
CA PHE A 78 18.02 6.06 3.38
C PHE A 78 19.21 5.12 3.21
N SER A 79 18.92 3.88 2.83
CA SER A 79 19.84 2.86 2.42
C SER A 79 19.24 2.11 1.24
N LEU A 80 20.03 1.85 0.19
CA LEU A 80 19.56 1.14 -0.97
C LEU A 80 19.17 -0.31 -0.62
N GLN A 81 19.98 -0.95 0.25
CA GLN A 81 19.67 -2.30 0.73
C GLN A 81 18.32 -2.31 1.46
N ARG A 82 18.10 -1.37 2.38
CA ARG A 82 16.84 -1.26 3.11
C ARG A 82 15.66 -0.95 2.19
N PHE A 83 15.88 -0.13 1.15
CA PHE A 83 14.87 0.12 0.11
C PHE A 83 14.45 -1.18 -0.59
N VAL A 84 15.41 -1.97 -1.03
CA VAL A 84 15.14 -3.26 -1.69
C VAL A 84 14.44 -4.24 -0.74
N ASP A 85 14.85 -4.29 0.52
CA ASP A 85 14.23 -5.15 1.53
C ASP A 85 12.75 -4.79 1.75
N ILE A 86 12.43 -3.50 1.92
CA ILE A 86 11.06 -3.01 2.08
C ILE A 86 10.23 -3.23 0.80
N TYR A 87 10.80 -2.94 -0.36
CA TYR A 87 10.14 -3.21 -1.63
C TYR A 87 9.74 -4.68 -1.77
N ASN A 88 10.68 -5.57 -1.46
CA ASN A 88 10.43 -7.01 -1.56
C ASN A 88 9.48 -7.51 -0.47
N SER A 89 9.67 -7.11 0.79
CA SER A 89 8.85 -7.60 1.90
C SER A 89 7.41 -7.12 1.81
N ASP A 90 7.21 -5.84 1.67
CA ASP A 90 5.89 -5.23 1.79
C ASP A 90 5.14 -5.28 0.45
N LEU A 91 5.73 -4.74 -0.62
CA LEU A 91 5.03 -4.59 -1.88
C LEU A 91 4.98 -5.90 -2.68
N ALA A 92 6.12 -6.57 -2.89
CA ALA A 92 6.16 -7.77 -3.72
C ALA A 92 5.64 -9.01 -2.98
N ASN A 93 6.21 -9.32 -1.81
CA ASN A 93 5.92 -10.61 -1.13
C ASN A 93 4.64 -10.58 -0.29
N ASN A 94 4.28 -9.44 0.32
CA ASN A 94 3.06 -9.36 1.11
C ASN A 94 1.86 -9.04 0.19
N LEU A 95 1.75 -7.80 -0.27
CA LEU A 95 0.61 -7.34 -1.08
C LEU A 95 0.55 -8.01 -2.45
N GLY A 96 1.64 -7.99 -3.22
CA GLY A 96 1.70 -8.50 -4.58
C GLY A 96 1.43 -9.99 -4.68
N ASN A 97 2.03 -10.80 -3.81
CA ASN A 97 1.78 -12.24 -3.77
C ASN A 97 0.34 -12.58 -3.37
N LEU A 98 -0.21 -11.88 -2.36
CA LEU A 98 -1.60 -12.11 -1.96
C LEU A 98 -2.54 -11.83 -3.14
N TYR A 99 -2.40 -10.65 -3.74
CA TYR A 99 -3.18 -10.24 -4.90
C TYR A 99 -3.08 -11.24 -6.06
N SER A 100 -1.86 -11.54 -6.53
CA SER A 100 -1.63 -12.44 -7.67
C SER A 100 -2.19 -13.83 -7.45
N ARG A 101 -2.06 -14.38 -6.23
CA ARG A 101 -2.62 -15.70 -5.88
C ARG A 101 -4.13 -15.70 -5.88
N VAL A 102 -4.77 -14.68 -5.30
CA VAL A 102 -6.23 -14.58 -5.21
C VAL A 102 -6.82 -14.42 -6.60
N VAL A 103 -6.34 -13.45 -7.39
CA VAL A 103 -6.83 -13.18 -8.75
C VAL A 103 -6.56 -14.36 -9.68
N GLY A 104 -5.37 -14.97 -9.59
CA GLY A 104 -5.04 -16.16 -10.38
C GLY A 104 -5.95 -17.37 -10.06
N LEU A 105 -6.36 -17.56 -8.80
CA LEU A 105 -7.34 -18.59 -8.45
C LEU A 105 -8.74 -18.28 -8.97
N ILE A 106 -9.17 -17.03 -8.88
CA ILE A 106 -10.46 -16.58 -9.40
C ILE A 106 -10.49 -16.76 -10.94
N GLY A 107 -9.48 -16.28 -11.65
CA GLY A 107 -9.40 -16.41 -13.10
C GLY A 107 -9.38 -17.87 -13.55
N LYS A 108 -8.56 -18.71 -12.92
CA LYS A 108 -8.39 -20.10 -13.31
C LYS A 108 -9.60 -21.01 -13.02
N ASN A 109 -10.30 -20.79 -11.91
CA ASN A 109 -11.29 -21.73 -11.41
C ASN A 109 -12.74 -21.23 -11.51
N TYR A 110 -12.94 -19.92 -11.74
CA TYR A 110 -14.24 -19.26 -11.73
C TYR A 110 -14.40 -18.27 -12.90
N GLU A 111 -13.57 -18.38 -13.93
CA GLU A 111 -13.66 -17.55 -15.15
C GLU A 111 -13.61 -16.02 -14.87
N GLY A 112 -12.98 -15.62 -13.75
CA GLY A 112 -12.89 -14.23 -13.34
C GLY A 112 -14.08 -13.71 -12.54
N GLU A 113 -15.10 -14.53 -12.30
CA GLU A 113 -16.33 -14.12 -11.61
C GLU A 113 -16.61 -15.00 -10.37
N LEU A 114 -17.00 -14.36 -9.28
CA LEU A 114 -17.46 -15.03 -8.06
C LEU A 114 -18.95 -14.70 -7.88
N THR A 115 -19.79 -15.71 -8.12
CA THR A 115 -21.25 -15.59 -8.06
C THR A 115 -21.84 -16.60 -7.07
N ASN A 116 -23.05 -16.34 -6.58
CA ASN A 116 -23.79 -17.19 -5.64
C ASN A 116 -22.96 -17.52 -4.39
N ILE A 117 -22.50 -16.48 -3.69
CA ILE A 117 -21.60 -16.62 -2.55
C ILE A 117 -22.44 -16.74 -1.29
N GLY A 118 -22.30 -17.87 -0.61
CA GLY A 118 -22.90 -18.08 0.71
C GLY A 118 -22.28 -17.20 1.80
N ALA A 119 -22.99 -17.03 2.89
CA ALA A 119 -22.49 -16.33 4.05
C ALA A 119 -21.28 -17.05 4.66
N SER A 120 -20.34 -16.28 5.22
CA SER A 120 -19.22 -16.84 5.97
C SER A 120 -19.59 -16.99 7.44
N ASP A 121 -19.38 -18.19 7.99
CA ASP A 121 -19.53 -18.41 9.44
C ASP A 121 -18.42 -17.73 10.25
N GLU A 122 -17.26 -17.53 9.64
CA GLU A 122 -16.10 -16.86 10.24
C GLU A 122 -15.60 -15.75 9.30
N PRO A 123 -16.19 -14.54 9.33
CA PRO A 123 -15.73 -13.44 8.49
C PRO A 123 -14.34 -12.97 8.91
N LEU A 124 -13.47 -12.74 7.92
CA LEU A 124 -12.11 -12.22 8.16
C LEU A 124 -12.17 -10.84 8.84
N PHE A 125 -13.14 -10.03 8.45
CA PHE A 125 -13.39 -8.72 9.05
C PHE A 125 -14.86 -8.55 9.40
N VAL A 126 -15.09 -7.91 10.53
CA VAL A 126 -16.41 -7.42 10.93
C VAL A 126 -16.50 -5.94 10.59
N GLU A 127 -17.66 -5.47 10.17
CA GLU A 127 -17.86 -4.10 9.68
C GLU A 127 -17.41 -3.02 10.67
N GLU A 128 -17.72 -3.19 11.95
CA GLU A 128 -17.31 -2.26 13.00
C GLU A 128 -15.79 -2.16 13.12
N ASN A 129 -15.10 -3.29 13.00
CA ASN A 129 -13.65 -3.32 13.04
C ASN A 129 -13.05 -2.60 11.83
N LEU A 130 -13.61 -2.80 10.64
CA LEU A 130 -13.16 -2.11 9.43
C LEU A 130 -13.37 -0.61 9.54
N LYS A 131 -14.53 -0.15 10.00
CA LYS A 131 -14.79 1.28 10.25
C LYS A 131 -13.78 1.88 11.22
N SER A 132 -13.46 1.15 12.28
CA SER A 132 -12.44 1.57 13.25
C SER A 132 -11.05 1.67 12.62
N ILE A 133 -10.64 0.68 11.82
CA ILE A 133 -9.33 0.68 11.13
C ILE A 133 -9.25 1.87 10.16
N VAL A 134 -10.27 2.07 9.32
CA VAL A 134 -10.34 3.20 8.37
C VAL A 134 -10.22 4.53 9.10
N GLY A 135 -10.97 4.72 10.20
CA GLY A 135 -10.90 5.94 11.01
C GLY A 135 -9.51 6.18 11.63
N GLN A 136 -8.84 5.12 12.10
CA GLN A 136 -7.47 5.21 12.61
C GLN A 136 -6.48 5.62 11.52
N VAL A 137 -6.55 4.99 10.34
CA VAL A 137 -5.68 5.33 9.20
C VAL A 137 -5.92 6.77 8.75
N GLN A 138 -7.19 7.18 8.61
CA GLN A 138 -7.55 8.54 8.22
C GLN A 138 -6.99 9.58 9.20
N SER A 139 -7.17 9.39 10.50
CA SER A 139 -6.66 10.29 11.54
C SER A 139 -5.13 10.42 11.48
N LEU A 140 -4.42 9.31 11.24
CA LEU A 140 -2.96 9.32 11.11
C LEU A 140 -2.51 10.06 9.82
N VAL A 141 -3.23 9.92 8.72
CA VAL A 141 -2.96 10.66 7.48
C VAL A 141 -3.21 12.16 7.67
N GLU A 142 -4.33 12.55 8.28
CA GLU A 142 -4.67 13.96 8.55
C GLU A 142 -3.66 14.65 9.46
N THR A 143 -3.02 13.88 10.33
CA THR A 143 -1.95 14.37 11.23
C THR A 143 -0.54 14.11 10.70
N CYS A 144 -0.43 13.66 9.44
CA CYS A 144 0.82 13.37 8.73
C CYS A 144 1.71 12.28 9.37
N HIS A 145 1.14 11.37 10.13
CA HIS A 145 1.83 10.20 10.67
C HIS A 145 1.81 9.03 9.66
N TYR A 146 2.37 9.28 8.49
CA TYR A 146 2.26 8.39 7.32
C TYR A 146 2.84 6.99 7.57
N SER A 147 4.01 6.91 8.24
CA SER A 147 4.62 5.62 8.57
C SER A 147 3.72 4.77 9.45
N GLN A 148 3.07 5.38 10.45
CA GLN A 148 2.13 4.68 11.32
C GLN A 148 0.84 4.29 10.58
N ALA A 149 0.35 5.15 9.68
CA ALA A 149 -0.81 4.84 8.84
C ALA A 149 -0.54 3.61 7.97
N LEU A 150 0.61 3.57 7.29
CA LEU A 150 1.05 2.42 6.50
C LEU A 150 1.18 1.17 7.39
N GLN A 151 1.84 1.26 8.53
CA GLN A 151 1.97 0.15 9.46
C GLN A 151 0.60 -0.43 9.90
N LYS A 152 -0.41 0.44 10.10
CA LYS A 152 -1.78 0.01 10.42
C LYS A 152 -2.42 -0.77 9.27
N ILE A 153 -2.26 -0.30 8.03
CA ILE A 153 -2.79 -1.01 6.85
C ILE A 153 -2.19 -2.41 6.76
N TRP A 154 -0.87 -2.55 6.94
CA TRP A 154 -0.21 -3.85 6.94
C TRP A 154 -0.68 -4.72 8.08
N SER A 155 -0.52 -4.27 9.33
CA SER A 155 -0.77 -5.10 10.51
C SER A 155 -2.24 -5.45 10.75
N LEU A 156 -3.18 -4.62 10.30
CA LEU A 156 -4.61 -4.82 10.57
C LEU A 156 -5.42 -5.34 9.37
N ILE A 157 -4.87 -5.27 8.16
CA ILE A 157 -5.57 -5.73 6.95
C ILE A 157 -4.76 -6.79 6.21
N LEU A 158 -3.55 -6.48 5.76
CA LEU A 158 -2.78 -7.36 4.87
C LEU A 158 -2.19 -8.58 5.60
N ASP A 159 -1.62 -8.39 6.77
CA ASP A 159 -1.07 -9.52 7.54
C ASP A 159 -2.16 -10.50 8.00
N PRO A 160 -3.31 -10.07 8.53
CA PRO A 160 -4.44 -10.94 8.80
C PRO A 160 -4.96 -11.66 7.55
N ALA A 161 -5.02 -10.98 6.39
CA ALA A 161 -5.44 -11.60 5.15
C ALA A 161 -4.45 -12.68 4.67
N ASN A 162 -3.14 -12.44 4.76
CA ASN A 162 -2.11 -13.43 4.44
C ASN A 162 -2.16 -14.63 5.40
N GLN A 163 -2.37 -14.40 6.71
CA GLN A 163 -2.55 -15.47 7.68
C GLN A 163 -3.82 -16.29 7.40
N TYR A 164 -4.91 -15.62 7.05
CA TYR A 164 -6.15 -16.29 6.67
C TYR A 164 -5.99 -17.13 5.40
N ALA A 165 -5.30 -16.59 4.39
CA ALA A 165 -4.97 -17.32 3.17
C ALA A 165 -4.10 -18.56 3.46
N ALA A 166 -3.13 -18.45 4.37
CA ALA A 166 -2.30 -19.58 4.78
C ALA A 166 -3.10 -20.64 5.57
N LYS A 167 -3.98 -20.20 6.48
CA LYS A 167 -4.85 -21.10 7.28
C LYS A 167 -5.85 -21.85 6.40
N THR A 168 -6.49 -21.18 5.47
CA THR A 168 -7.56 -21.75 4.64
C THR A 168 -7.03 -22.46 3.40
N ALA A 169 -5.80 -22.19 2.99
CA ALA A 169 -5.11 -22.77 1.84
C ALA A 169 -5.99 -22.89 0.58
N PRO A 170 -6.55 -21.78 0.04
CA PRO A 170 -7.55 -21.81 -1.03
C PRO A 170 -7.05 -22.52 -2.30
N TRP A 171 -5.74 -22.53 -2.55
CA TRP A 171 -5.11 -23.27 -3.67
C TRP A 171 -5.24 -24.80 -3.55
N THR A 172 -5.42 -25.32 -2.33
CA THR A 172 -5.70 -26.73 -2.08
C THR A 172 -7.20 -26.97 -1.96
N LEU A 173 -7.90 -26.08 -1.23
CA LEU A 173 -9.32 -26.17 -0.96
C LEU A 173 -10.15 -26.21 -2.25
N VAL A 174 -9.75 -25.46 -3.29
CA VAL A 174 -10.47 -25.41 -4.59
C VAL A 174 -10.59 -26.76 -5.28
N LYS A 175 -9.73 -27.73 -4.92
CA LYS A 175 -9.77 -29.09 -5.49
C LYS A 175 -10.82 -29.99 -4.81
N THR A 176 -11.22 -29.67 -3.61
CA THR A 176 -12.12 -30.48 -2.77
C THR A 176 -13.46 -29.82 -2.52
N ASP A 177 -13.49 -28.50 -2.36
CA ASP A 177 -14.70 -27.73 -2.06
C ASP A 177 -14.64 -26.36 -2.75
N LYS A 178 -15.25 -26.26 -3.93
CA LYS A 178 -15.28 -25.03 -4.73
C LYS A 178 -16.14 -23.96 -4.08
N GLU A 179 -17.26 -24.31 -3.45
CA GLU A 179 -18.18 -23.33 -2.86
C GLU A 179 -17.55 -22.65 -1.64
N LYS A 180 -16.98 -23.45 -0.75
CA LYS A 180 -16.22 -22.90 0.40
C LYS A 180 -15.05 -22.04 -0.07
N THR A 181 -14.40 -22.41 -1.18
CA THR A 181 -13.31 -21.60 -1.74
C THR A 181 -13.77 -20.25 -2.23
N LYS A 182 -14.96 -20.11 -2.84
CA LYS A 182 -15.52 -18.81 -3.22
C LYS A 182 -15.62 -17.88 -2.00
N ILE A 183 -16.17 -18.38 -0.89
CA ILE A 183 -16.33 -17.61 0.35
C ILE A 183 -14.95 -17.10 0.84
N VAL A 184 -13.94 -17.96 0.81
CA VAL A 184 -12.56 -17.57 1.19
C VAL A 184 -11.99 -16.50 0.23
N LEU A 185 -12.15 -16.71 -1.08
CA LEU A 185 -11.59 -15.80 -2.08
C LEU A 185 -12.25 -14.42 -2.03
N VAL A 186 -13.55 -14.33 -1.78
CA VAL A 186 -14.25 -13.04 -1.60
C VAL A 186 -13.67 -12.27 -0.42
N GLN A 187 -13.45 -12.91 0.71
CA GLN A 187 -12.88 -12.25 1.88
C GLN A 187 -11.45 -11.75 1.61
N LEU A 188 -10.65 -12.54 0.91
CA LEU A 188 -9.28 -12.16 0.57
C LEU A 188 -9.23 -11.01 -0.44
N ILE A 189 -10.05 -11.06 -1.50
CA ILE A 189 -10.06 -9.98 -2.49
C ILE A 189 -10.64 -8.69 -1.91
N GLU A 190 -11.59 -8.78 -0.98
CA GLU A 190 -12.13 -7.62 -0.27
C GLU A 190 -11.06 -6.99 0.65
N ALA A 191 -10.26 -7.80 1.34
CA ALA A 191 -9.11 -7.30 2.09
C ALA A 191 -8.11 -6.53 1.21
N VAL A 192 -7.80 -7.07 0.03
CA VAL A 192 -6.92 -6.41 -0.95
C VAL A 192 -7.55 -5.11 -1.44
N ARG A 193 -8.86 -5.10 -1.74
CA ARG A 193 -9.58 -3.90 -2.17
C ARG A 193 -9.53 -2.79 -1.12
N ILE A 194 -9.80 -3.12 0.13
CA ILE A 194 -9.75 -2.15 1.24
C ILE A 194 -8.34 -1.60 1.39
N ALA A 195 -7.33 -2.48 1.40
CA ALA A 195 -5.94 -2.05 1.45
C ALA A 195 -5.58 -1.13 0.27
N ALA A 196 -6.00 -1.47 -0.95
CA ALA A 196 -5.77 -0.66 -2.15
C ALA A 196 -6.36 0.75 -2.03
N VAL A 197 -7.60 0.86 -1.55
CA VAL A 197 -8.26 2.16 -1.33
C VAL A 197 -7.48 3.00 -0.30
N LEU A 198 -7.06 2.40 0.80
CA LEU A 198 -6.30 3.08 1.84
C LEU A 198 -4.87 3.44 1.41
N LEU A 199 -4.31 2.70 0.46
CA LEU A 199 -2.97 2.95 -0.09
C LEU A 199 -2.96 4.02 -1.18
N LYS A 200 -4.09 4.40 -1.80
CA LYS A 200 -4.13 5.42 -2.87
C LYS A 200 -3.39 6.72 -2.55
N PRO A 201 -3.44 7.31 -1.34
CA PRO A 201 -2.67 8.52 -1.03
C PRO A 201 -1.15 8.32 -1.07
N PHE A 202 -0.70 7.10 -0.82
CA PHE A 202 0.72 6.72 -0.78
C PHE A 202 1.23 6.23 -2.13
N LEU A 203 0.40 5.48 -2.86
CA LEU A 203 0.65 4.84 -4.14
C LEU A 203 -0.40 5.30 -5.16
N PRO A 204 -0.34 6.55 -5.67
CA PRO A 204 -1.40 7.12 -6.51
C PRO A 204 -1.58 6.44 -7.86
N LYS A 205 -0.51 5.82 -8.39
CA LYS A 205 -0.52 5.08 -9.65
C LYS A 205 0.20 3.73 -9.50
N PRO A 206 -0.37 2.79 -8.73
CA PRO A 206 0.25 1.48 -8.59
C PRO A 206 0.27 0.79 -9.96
N GLY A 207 1.46 0.51 -10.48
CA GLY A 207 1.63 -0.25 -11.72
C GLY A 207 2.38 0.43 -12.85
N GLU A 208 2.72 1.72 -12.77
CA GLU A 208 3.67 2.33 -13.70
C GLU A 208 5.12 2.04 -13.26
N GLY A 209 5.56 0.81 -13.38
CA GLY A 209 6.94 0.40 -13.07
C GLY A 209 7.59 -0.28 -14.27
N PRO A 210 8.94 -0.37 -14.31
CA PRO A 210 9.67 -0.90 -15.47
C PRO A 210 9.58 -2.41 -15.68
N SER A 211 8.88 -3.17 -14.84
CA SER A 211 8.73 -4.60 -15.06
C SER A 211 7.59 -4.87 -16.06
N GLU A 212 7.91 -5.53 -17.17
CA GLU A 212 6.93 -5.94 -18.20
C GLU A 212 5.75 -6.73 -17.61
N ALA A 213 5.97 -7.48 -16.53
CA ALA A 213 4.92 -8.22 -15.82
C ALA A 213 3.89 -7.35 -15.10
N VAL A 214 4.22 -6.07 -14.82
CA VAL A 214 3.36 -5.08 -14.19
C VAL A 214 2.65 -4.21 -15.24
N GLN A 215 3.16 -4.16 -16.48
CA GLN A 215 2.63 -3.34 -17.56
C GLN A 215 1.38 -3.93 -18.21
N GLU A 216 1.19 -5.25 -18.21
CA GLU A 216 0.02 -5.88 -18.84
C GLU A 216 -1.24 -5.88 -17.97
N ASN A 217 -1.07 -5.82 -16.63
CA ASN A 217 -2.21 -5.69 -15.71
C ASN A 217 -1.77 -4.75 -14.57
N GLY A 218 -2.20 -3.50 -14.58
CA GLY A 218 -2.01 -2.60 -13.44
C GLY A 218 -2.34 -3.32 -12.13
N TRP A 219 -1.62 -3.07 -11.05
CA TRP A 219 -1.74 -3.79 -9.76
C TRP A 219 -3.18 -3.91 -9.24
N PHE A 220 -4.07 -3.06 -9.77
CA PHE A 220 -5.47 -2.99 -9.37
C PHE A 220 -6.43 -2.97 -10.57
N ASP A 221 -5.95 -3.33 -11.77
CA ASP A 221 -6.77 -3.31 -12.98
C ASP A 221 -7.55 -4.63 -13.14
N CYS A 222 -8.23 -5.05 -12.07
CA CYS A 222 -9.16 -6.16 -12.18
C CYS A 222 -10.59 -5.74 -11.86
N LYS A 223 -11.47 -6.24 -12.71
CA LYS A 223 -12.90 -6.21 -12.51
C LYS A 223 -13.32 -7.55 -11.96
N TYR A 224 -13.92 -7.57 -10.79
CA TYR A 224 -14.60 -8.76 -10.29
C TYR A 224 -16.03 -8.42 -9.91
N ILE A 225 -16.90 -9.38 -10.12
CA ILE A 225 -18.33 -9.28 -9.82
C ILE A 225 -18.57 -10.19 -8.63
N VAL A 226 -19.13 -9.64 -7.58
CA VAL A 226 -19.62 -10.37 -6.41
C VAL A 226 -21.15 -10.31 -6.48
N GLU A 227 -21.79 -11.46 -6.58
CA GLU A 227 -23.24 -11.58 -6.49
C GLU A 227 -23.59 -12.40 -5.23
N THR A 228 -24.34 -11.79 -4.32
CA THR A 228 -24.81 -12.44 -3.10
C THR A 228 -26.03 -13.31 -3.39
N GLU A 229 -26.38 -14.23 -2.48
CA GLU A 229 -27.57 -15.08 -2.61
C GLU A 229 -28.88 -14.29 -2.73
N ASP A 230 -28.92 -13.07 -2.20
CA ASP A 230 -30.05 -12.14 -2.31
C ASP A 230 -30.12 -11.42 -3.67
N GLY A 231 -29.20 -11.73 -4.60
CA GLY A 231 -29.17 -11.17 -5.95
C GLY A 231 -28.54 -9.77 -6.04
N GLU A 232 -27.94 -9.25 -4.98
CA GLU A 232 -27.18 -8.02 -5.02
C GLU A 232 -25.88 -8.22 -5.79
N LYS A 233 -25.70 -7.44 -6.86
CA LYS A 233 -24.47 -7.45 -7.66
C LYS A 233 -23.60 -6.26 -7.31
N SER A 234 -22.43 -6.53 -6.78
CA SER A 234 -21.39 -5.53 -6.60
C SER A 234 -20.30 -5.73 -7.64
N VAL A 235 -20.14 -4.74 -8.53
CA VAL A 235 -19.06 -4.72 -9.51
C VAL A 235 -17.92 -3.87 -8.93
N PHE A 236 -16.81 -4.50 -8.64
CA PHE A 236 -15.63 -3.81 -8.13
C PHE A 236 -14.64 -3.61 -9.28
N ASN A 237 -14.42 -2.36 -9.63
CA ASN A 237 -13.35 -1.92 -10.52
C ASN A 237 -12.25 -1.34 -9.64
N MET A 238 -11.07 -1.92 -9.70
CA MET A 238 -9.91 -1.44 -8.95
C MET A 238 -9.00 -0.54 -9.80
N ASN A 239 -9.61 0.26 -10.70
CA ASN A 239 -8.91 1.30 -11.48
C ASN A 239 -8.56 2.52 -10.62
#